data_192982697ad230c509518af8003c586c
#
_entry.id   192982697ad230c509518af8003c586c
#
_cell.length_a   1.000
_cell.length_b   1.000
_cell.length_c   1.000
_cell.angle_alpha   90.00
_cell.angle_beta   90.00
_cell.angle_gamma   90.00
#
_symmetry.space_group_name_H-M   'P 1'
#
loop_
_entity.id
_entity.type
_entity.pdbx_description
1 polymer ?
#
loop_
_entity_poly.entity_id
_entity_poly.type
_entity_poly.pdbx_seq_one_letter_code
_entity_poly.pdbx_strand_id
1 'polypeptide(L)'
;MSLCRYLDEQGQPQYALYRPGAICPLKNLTDEPPADGQIFSFDAARLASLQPTDEAQWISEPSHLLPVVGQPGKVICIGLNYRDHAIETGAEIPSEPVVFSKFNTTLVGHGDSIRLPAVSSEVDYEAELVVVIGKKAKHVSAAAAMDHVFGFTCGHDVSARDWQKGRPGGQWLLGKTFDTFAPTGPCIVTSSEVSDPSNLRVRMRLNGEVVQDSTTAQLIFDIPSLIEHLTKIVTLLPGDLIFTGTPPGVGAARNPPVFLQPGDECEVEIEGVGTLVNRCIADQ
;
A
#
# COMPACT_ATOMS: atom_id res chain seq x y z
N MET A 1 15.90 4.33 4.68
CA MET A 1 15.65 5.47 3.75
C MET A 1 14.19 5.46 3.37
N SER A 2 13.56 6.62 3.35
CA SER A 2 12.16 6.78 2.92
C SER A 2 12.13 7.57 1.62
N LEU A 3 11.38 7.06 0.62
CA LEU A 3 11.29 7.62 -0.72
C LEU A 3 9.84 7.92 -1.05
N CYS A 4 9.51 9.13 -1.45
CA CYS A 4 8.21 9.49 -1.99
C CYS A 4 8.28 9.84 -3.48
N ARG A 5 7.11 9.95 -4.07
CA ARG A 5 6.93 10.38 -5.46
C ARG A 5 6.05 11.63 -5.49
N TYR A 6 6.45 12.66 -6.24
CA TYR A 6 5.76 13.95 -6.30
C TYR A 6 5.79 14.54 -7.71
N LEU A 7 4.97 15.54 -7.98
CA LEU A 7 5.04 16.34 -9.21
C LEU A 7 5.97 17.52 -9.00
N ASP A 8 6.92 17.71 -9.92
CA ASP A 8 7.74 18.92 -9.93
C ASP A 8 6.95 20.13 -10.47
N GLU A 9 7.59 21.29 -10.53
CA GLU A 9 7.00 22.54 -11.03
C GLU A 9 6.54 22.46 -12.49
N GLN A 10 7.06 21.54 -13.28
CA GLN A 10 6.69 21.24 -14.66
C GLN A 10 5.59 20.18 -14.77
N GLY A 11 5.08 19.67 -13.64
CA GLY A 11 4.09 18.60 -13.59
C GLY A 11 4.64 17.22 -13.95
N GLN A 12 5.97 17.02 -13.85
CA GLN A 12 6.59 15.73 -14.15
C GLN A 12 6.78 14.91 -12.87
N PRO A 13 6.48 13.60 -12.89
CA PRO A 13 6.73 12.72 -11.75
C PRO A 13 8.23 12.64 -11.42
N GLN A 14 8.56 12.86 -10.15
CA GLN A 14 9.92 12.80 -9.61
C GLN A 14 9.95 12.02 -8.31
N TYR A 15 11.13 11.50 -7.97
CA TYR A 15 11.40 10.92 -6.65
C TYR A 15 12.10 11.91 -5.73
N ALA A 16 11.79 11.79 -4.43
CA ALA A 16 12.45 12.53 -3.36
C ALA A 16 12.69 11.62 -2.15
N LEU A 17 13.68 11.97 -1.34
CA LEU A 17 13.72 11.48 0.03
C LEU A 17 12.55 12.10 0.79
N TYR A 18 12.01 11.35 1.73
CA TYR A 18 10.83 11.74 2.51
C TYR A 18 11.14 11.76 4.01
N ARG A 19 10.67 12.78 4.68
CA ARG A 19 10.44 12.85 6.12
C ARG A 19 9.12 13.58 6.39
N PRO A 20 8.41 13.32 7.48
CA PRO A 20 7.16 14.01 7.77
C PRO A 20 7.29 15.54 7.68
N GLY A 21 6.48 16.16 6.82
CA GLY A 21 6.48 17.59 6.58
C GLY A 21 7.52 18.12 5.58
N ALA A 22 8.41 17.26 5.04
CA ALA A 22 9.43 17.71 4.08
C ALA A 22 9.87 16.62 3.10
N ILE A 23 10.26 17.06 1.89
CA ILE A 23 10.88 16.19 0.87
C ILE A 23 12.22 16.77 0.43
N CYS A 24 13.16 15.91 0.04
CA CYS A 24 14.40 16.32 -0.61
C CYS A 24 14.46 15.70 -2.01
N PRO A 25 14.21 16.49 -3.08
CA PRO A 25 14.23 16.00 -4.45
C PRO A 25 15.54 15.30 -4.82
N LEU A 26 15.48 14.10 -5.40
CA LEU A 26 16.69 13.35 -5.76
C LEU A 26 17.57 14.08 -6.78
N LYS A 27 16.98 14.94 -7.62
CA LYS A 27 17.73 15.83 -8.53
C LYS A 27 18.70 16.80 -7.82
N ASN A 28 18.50 17.03 -6.51
CA ASN A 28 19.40 17.86 -5.70
C ASN A 28 20.55 17.04 -5.09
N LEU A 29 20.51 15.71 -5.21
CA LEU A 29 21.43 14.76 -4.57
C LEU A 29 22.30 14.00 -5.58
N THR A 30 21.94 13.99 -6.86
CA THR A 30 22.65 13.27 -7.91
C THR A 30 22.43 13.94 -9.26
N ASP A 31 23.47 13.93 -10.10
CA ASP A 31 23.41 14.44 -11.48
C ASP A 31 22.57 13.53 -12.40
N GLU A 32 22.32 12.28 -11.97
CA GLU A 32 21.53 11.30 -12.71
C GLU A 32 20.36 10.79 -11.85
N PRO A 33 19.32 11.63 -11.63
CA PRO A 33 18.14 11.18 -10.91
C PRO A 33 17.41 10.10 -11.71
N PRO A 34 16.81 9.08 -11.02
CA PRO A 34 16.08 8.03 -11.72
C PRO A 34 14.87 8.62 -12.41
N ALA A 35 14.62 8.22 -13.65
CA ALA A 35 13.33 8.43 -14.29
C ALA A 35 12.23 7.66 -13.54
N ASP A 36 10.96 8.01 -13.81
CA ASP A 36 9.82 7.36 -13.16
C ASP A 36 9.87 5.84 -13.36
N GLY A 37 9.74 5.10 -12.26
CA GLY A 37 9.86 3.64 -12.21
C GLY A 37 11.30 3.10 -12.22
N GLN A 38 12.31 3.89 -12.48
CA GLN A 38 13.71 3.42 -12.51
C GLN A 38 14.37 3.33 -11.12
N ILE A 39 13.75 3.91 -10.08
CA ILE A 39 14.30 3.87 -8.71
C ILE A 39 14.57 2.43 -8.25
N PHE A 40 13.78 1.47 -8.69
CA PHE A 40 13.90 0.05 -8.33
C PHE A 40 15.15 -0.62 -8.93
N SER A 41 15.84 0.01 -9.89
CA SER A 41 17.12 -0.46 -10.43
C SER A 41 18.32 -0.04 -9.57
N PHE A 42 18.11 0.83 -8.58
CA PHE A 42 19.18 1.28 -7.68
C PHE A 42 19.48 0.18 -6.67
N ASP A 43 20.74 -0.17 -6.57
CA ASP A 43 21.22 -1.05 -5.50
C ASP A 43 21.29 -0.31 -4.14
N ALA A 44 21.51 -1.07 -3.09
CA ALA A 44 21.56 -0.53 -1.73
C ALA A 44 22.72 0.51 -1.57
N ALA A 45 23.84 0.35 -2.27
CA ALA A 45 24.98 1.28 -2.20
C ALA A 45 24.63 2.62 -2.85
N ARG A 46 23.99 2.59 -4.03
CA ARG A 46 23.52 3.79 -4.71
C ARG A 46 22.43 4.51 -3.91
N LEU A 47 21.47 3.77 -3.34
CA LEU A 47 20.48 4.36 -2.44
C LEU A 47 21.14 4.99 -1.21
N ALA A 48 22.08 4.31 -0.57
CA ALA A 48 22.78 4.82 0.61
C ALA A 48 23.62 6.08 0.32
N SER A 49 24.07 6.29 -0.94
CA SER A 49 24.80 7.50 -1.36
C SER A 49 23.90 8.75 -1.49
N LEU A 50 22.59 8.58 -1.58
CA LEU A 50 21.63 9.68 -1.69
C LEU A 50 21.35 10.29 -0.31
N GLN A 51 22.31 11.05 0.22
CA GLN A 51 22.19 11.72 1.52
C GLN A 51 22.26 13.24 1.32
N PRO A 52 21.30 13.99 1.89
CA PRO A 52 21.38 15.45 1.91
C PRO A 52 22.59 15.89 2.73
N THR A 53 23.35 16.81 2.19
CA THR A 53 24.50 17.42 2.90
C THR A 53 24.14 18.74 3.57
N ASP A 54 22.98 19.31 3.23
CA ASP A 54 22.49 20.58 3.75
C ASP A 54 20.96 20.49 3.97
N GLU A 55 20.48 21.06 5.08
CA GLU A 55 19.04 21.22 5.33
C GLU A 55 18.33 22.06 4.28
N ALA A 56 19.02 22.98 3.61
CA ALA A 56 18.48 23.78 2.50
C ALA A 56 18.06 22.92 1.28
N GLN A 57 18.49 21.65 1.19
CA GLN A 57 18.05 20.73 0.15
C GLN A 57 16.65 20.16 0.38
N TRP A 58 16.13 20.30 1.61
CA TRP A 58 14.78 19.93 1.97
C TRP A 58 13.79 21.07 1.67
N ILE A 59 12.67 20.72 1.08
CA ILE A 59 11.56 21.65 0.82
C ILE A 59 10.30 21.13 1.54
N SER A 60 9.32 22.01 1.76
CA SER A 60 8.05 21.61 2.38
C SER A 60 7.39 20.48 1.59
N GLU A 61 6.79 19.55 2.31
CA GLU A 61 6.00 18.48 1.70
C GLU A 61 4.84 19.08 0.90
N PRO A 62 4.63 18.64 -0.36
CA PRO A 62 3.44 19.01 -1.12
C PRO A 62 2.16 18.47 -0.45
N SER A 63 1.04 19.16 -0.64
CA SER A 63 -0.27 18.70 -0.12
C SER A 63 -0.71 17.36 -0.71
N HIS A 64 -0.17 16.97 -1.86
CA HIS A 64 -0.43 15.70 -2.53
C HIS A 64 0.89 15.07 -2.96
N LEU A 65 1.06 13.80 -2.62
CA LEU A 65 2.12 12.97 -3.15
C LEU A 65 1.52 11.97 -4.16
N LEU A 66 2.27 11.61 -5.16
CA LEU A 66 1.85 10.59 -6.12
C LEU A 66 1.84 9.20 -5.48
N PRO A 67 1.10 8.21 -6.03
CA PRO A 67 1.27 6.82 -5.63
C PRO A 67 2.74 6.44 -5.66
N VAL A 68 3.19 5.69 -4.67
CA VAL A 68 4.63 5.37 -4.50
C VAL A 68 5.24 4.63 -5.71
N VAL A 69 4.39 3.91 -6.45
CA VAL A 69 4.72 3.31 -7.76
C VAL A 69 3.70 3.80 -8.78
N GLY A 70 4.17 4.44 -9.85
CA GLY A 70 3.26 5.06 -10.83
C GLY A 70 2.57 4.06 -11.75
N GLN A 71 3.29 3.05 -12.21
CA GLN A 71 2.82 2.06 -13.17
C GLN A 71 3.30 0.66 -12.77
N PRO A 72 2.78 0.06 -11.70
CA PRO A 72 3.13 -1.31 -11.36
C PRO A 72 2.68 -2.27 -12.45
N GLY A 73 3.48 -3.30 -12.70
CA GLY A 73 3.10 -4.38 -13.60
C GLY A 73 1.92 -5.19 -13.04
N LYS A 74 1.86 -5.31 -11.71
CA LYS A 74 0.79 -5.99 -10.97
C LYS A 74 0.51 -5.29 -9.65
N VAL A 75 -0.78 -5.21 -9.31
CA VAL A 75 -1.27 -4.91 -7.96
C VAL A 75 -1.94 -6.18 -7.46
N ILE A 76 -1.22 -6.94 -6.64
CA ILE A 76 -1.66 -8.22 -6.08
C ILE A 76 -2.15 -7.97 -4.67
N CYS A 77 -3.30 -8.56 -4.31
CA CYS A 77 -3.90 -8.42 -3.00
C CYS A 77 -4.18 -9.80 -2.39
N ILE A 78 -4.07 -9.89 -1.06
CA ILE A 78 -4.26 -11.14 -0.32
C ILE A 78 -5.48 -10.98 0.60
N GLY A 79 -6.53 -11.72 0.32
CA GLY A 79 -7.74 -11.75 1.14
C GLY A 79 -7.61 -12.66 2.35
N LEU A 80 -8.28 -12.29 3.44
CA LEU A 80 -8.40 -13.09 4.68
C LEU A 80 -7.03 -13.57 5.20
N ASN A 81 -6.08 -12.66 5.37
CA ASN A 81 -4.72 -13.00 5.75
C ASN A 81 -4.36 -12.63 7.21
N TYR A 82 -5.31 -12.24 8.04
CA TYR A 82 -5.09 -12.00 9.47
C TYR A 82 -5.92 -12.99 10.31
N ARG A 83 -5.29 -13.65 11.31
CA ARG A 83 -5.96 -14.63 12.18
C ARG A 83 -7.09 -14.03 12.99
N ASP A 84 -6.84 -12.85 13.57
CA ASP A 84 -7.83 -12.09 14.35
C ASP A 84 -9.00 -11.62 13.47
N HIS A 85 -8.77 -11.25 12.19
CA HIS A 85 -9.84 -10.93 11.24
C HIS A 85 -10.66 -12.19 10.83
N ALA A 86 -10.03 -13.34 10.68
CA ALA A 86 -10.75 -14.60 10.43
C ALA A 86 -11.66 -14.95 11.61
N ILE A 87 -11.21 -14.74 12.85
CA ILE A 87 -12.00 -14.93 14.06
C ILE A 87 -13.19 -13.95 14.09
N GLU A 88 -12.97 -12.65 13.81
CA GLU A 88 -14.02 -11.61 13.78
C GLU A 88 -15.15 -11.98 12.82
N THR A 89 -14.80 -12.45 11.62
CA THR A 89 -15.78 -12.76 10.56
C THR A 89 -16.34 -14.17 10.63
N GLY A 90 -15.83 -15.02 11.53
CA GLY A 90 -16.19 -16.44 11.63
C GLY A 90 -15.77 -17.25 10.40
N ALA A 91 -14.81 -16.75 9.63
CA ALA A 91 -14.30 -17.43 8.44
C ALA A 91 -13.31 -18.53 8.80
N GLU A 92 -13.32 -19.63 8.05
CA GLU A 92 -12.27 -20.65 8.16
C GLU A 92 -10.93 -20.09 7.69
N ILE A 93 -9.87 -20.45 8.41
CA ILE A 93 -8.51 -20.08 7.99
C ILE A 93 -8.17 -20.79 6.69
N PRO A 94 -7.84 -20.07 5.61
CA PRO A 94 -7.54 -20.69 4.32
C PRO A 94 -6.25 -21.51 4.37
N SER A 95 -6.21 -22.64 3.64
CA SER A 95 -5.01 -23.48 3.55
C SER A 95 -3.93 -22.93 2.62
N GLU A 96 -4.28 -21.97 1.77
CA GLU A 96 -3.40 -21.24 0.84
C GLU A 96 -3.88 -19.80 0.67
N PRO A 97 -2.98 -18.87 0.25
CA PRO A 97 -3.34 -17.45 0.07
C PRO A 97 -4.51 -17.26 -0.90
N VAL A 98 -5.52 -16.48 -0.49
CA VAL A 98 -6.62 -16.05 -1.35
C VAL A 98 -6.15 -14.83 -2.15
N VAL A 99 -5.82 -15.05 -3.42
CA VAL A 99 -5.20 -14.02 -4.27
C VAL A 99 -6.24 -13.35 -5.17
N PHE A 100 -6.24 -12.02 -5.19
CA PHE A 100 -6.96 -11.20 -6.15
C PHE A 100 -6.09 -10.02 -6.62
N SER A 101 -6.61 -9.14 -7.44
CA SER A 101 -5.86 -8.00 -7.97
C SER A 101 -6.72 -6.75 -8.04
N LYS A 102 -6.07 -5.60 -8.23
CA LYS A 102 -6.68 -4.32 -8.58
C LYS A 102 -6.09 -3.81 -9.89
N PHE A 103 -6.85 -3.02 -10.63
CA PHE A 103 -6.33 -2.34 -11.83
C PHE A 103 -5.51 -1.10 -11.44
N ASN A 104 -4.60 -0.69 -12.32
CA ASN A 104 -3.70 0.42 -12.03
C ASN A 104 -4.41 1.77 -11.82
N THR A 105 -5.61 1.96 -12.38
CA THR A 105 -6.42 3.16 -12.19
C THR A 105 -6.94 3.33 -10.76
N THR A 106 -6.84 2.29 -9.93
CA THR A 106 -7.16 2.37 -8.50
C THR A 106 -6.12 3.14 -7.69
N LEU A 107 -4.88 3.25 -8.19
CA LEU A 107 -3.77 3.82 -7.43
C LEU A 107 -3.88 5.35 -7.33
N VAL A 108 -3.88 5.84 -6.11
CA VAL A 108 -3.78 7.25 -5.76
C VAL A 108 -2.77 7.41 -4.61
N GLY A 109 -2.24 8.62 -4.44
CA GLY A 109 -1.22 8.90 -3.44
C GLY A 109 -1.77 9.49 -2.15
N HIS A 110 -0.84 9.89 -1.28
CA HIS A 110 -1.15 10.62 -0.06
C HIS A 110 -1.77 11.99 -0.38
N GLY A 111 -2.88 12.33 0.29
CA GLY A 111 -3.61 13.57 0.06
C GLY A 111 -4.61 13.54 -1.10
N ASP A 112 -4.53 12.54 -1.98
CA ASP A 112 -5.53 12.37 -3.04
C ASP A 112 -6.89 11.92 -2.48
N SER A 113 -7.95 12.16 -3.25
CA SER A 113 -9.31 11.79 -2.85
C SER A 113 -9.65 10.34 -3.21
N ILE A 114 -10.35 9.64 -2.31
CA ILE A 114 -11.07 8.40 -2.61
C ILE A 114 -12.45 8.78 -3.16
N ARG A 115 -12.76 8.37 -4.38
CA ARG A 115 -14.04 8.64 -5.04
C ARG A 115 -15.03 7.52 -4.75
N LEU A 116 -16.11 7.86 -4.05
CA LEU A 116 -17.16 6.90 -3.70
C LEU A 116 -18.16 6.78 -4.86
N PRO A 117 -18.23 5.61 -5.53
CA PRO A 117 -19.05 5.45 -6.73
C PRO A 117 -20.54 5.44 -6.37
N ALA A 118 -21.38 6.14 -7.15
CA ALA A 118 -22.83 6.20 -6.94
C ALA A 118 -23.53 4.83 -7.07
N VAL A 119 -22.87 3.84 -7.63
CA VAL A 119 -23.38 2.47 -7.83
C VAL A 119 -23.16 1.55 -6.64
N SER A 120 -22.47 2.01 -5.58
CA SER A 120 -22.23 1.26 -4.34
C SER A 120 -22.66 2.09 -3.12
N SER A 121 -23.33 1.45 -2.19
CA SER A 121 -23.66 2.01 -0.87
C SER A 121 -22.88 1.37 0.28
N GLU A 122 -21.98 0.43 -0.02
CA GLU A 122 -21.25 -0.36 0.95
C GLU A 122 -19.73 -0.27 0.74
N VAL A 123 -19.21 0.97 0.56
CA VAL A 123 -17.78 1.20 0.43
C VAL A 123 -17.12 1.14 1.80
N ASP A 124 -16.18 0.23 1.97
CA ASP A 124 -15.53 -0.12 3.23
C ASP A 124 -14.02 0.15 3.17
N TYR A 125 -13.39 0.21 4.33
CA TYR A 125 -11.98 0.50 4.53
C TYR A 125 -11.19 -0.73 4.99
N GLU A 126 -9.94 -0.84 4.54
CA GLU A 126 -8.99 -1.88 4.92
C GLU A 126 -7.56 -1.32 4.95
N ALA A 127 -6.99 -1.16 6.16
CA ALA A 127 -5.58 -0.78 6.32
C ALA A 127 -4.67 -1.97 6.05
N GLU A 128 -3.63 -1.79 5.22
CA GLU A 128 -2.73 -2.86 4.83
C GLU A 128 -1.27 -2.42 4.77
N LEU A 129 -0.37 -3.30 5.20
CA LEU A 129 1.03 -3.21 4.80
C LEU A 129 1.14 -3.63 3.34
N VAL A 130 1.85 -2.82 2.53
CA VAL A 130 2.11 -3.12 1.12
C VAL A 130 3.59 -3.36 0.90
N VAL A 131 3.91 -4.50 0.30
CA VAL A 131 5.27 -4.87 -0.12
C VAL A 131 5.52 -4.35 -1.53
N VAL A 132 6.64 -3.67 -1.73
CA VAL A 132 7.13 -3.22 -3.04
C VAL A 132 8.24 -4.14 -3.49
N ILE A 133 8.09 -4.78 -4.64
CA ILE A 133 9.11 -5.68 -5.20
C ILE A 133 10.24 -4.86 -5.83
N GLY A 134 11.49 -5.25 -5.54
CA GLY A 134 12.70 -4.57 -6.03
C GLY A 134 13.48 -5.35 -7.06
N LYS A 135 13.36 -6.68 -7.05
CA LYS A 135 14.09 -7.55 -7.99
C LYS A 135 13.16 -8.58 -8.59
N LYS A 136 13.40 -8.90 -9.88
CA LYS A 136 12.66 -9.98 -10.56
C LYS A 136 12.69 -11.26 -9.73
N ALA A 137 11.52 -11.83 -9.44
CA ALA A 137 11.36 -13.05 -8.66
C ALA A 137 10.51 -14.08 -9.42
N LYS A 138 11.02 -15.32 -9.55
CA LYS A 138 10.33 -16.45 -10.12
C LYS A 138 10.89 -17.73 -9.49
N HIS A 139 10.00 -18.58 -8.97
CA HIS A 139 10.37 -19.81 -8.24
C HIS A 139 11.31 -19.55 -7.06
N VAL A 140 11.02 -18.49 -6.30
CA VAL A 140 11.81 -18.07 -5.15
C VAL A 140 11.34 -18.85 -3.91
N SER A 141 12.28 -19.36 -3.11
CA SER A 141 11.95 -19.95 -1.81
C SER A 141 11.65 -18.87 -0.76
N ALA A 142 10.90 -19.22 0.28
CA ALA A 142 10.64 -18.32 1.40
C ALA A 142 11.93 -17.76 2.03
N ALA A 143 12.99 -18.58 2.13
CA ALA A 143 14.27 -18.17 2.69
C ALA A 143 14.99 -17.07 1.88
N ALA A 144 14.74 -16.99 0.56
CA ALA A 144 15.34 -15.98 -0.33
C ALA A 144 14.36 -14.82 -0.66
N ALA A 145 13.12 -14.91 -0.18
CA ALA A 145 12.05 -13.98 -0.61
C ALA A 145 12.36 -12.52 -0.30
N MET A 146 12.91 -12.24 0.89
CA MET A 146 13.20 -10.87 1.34
C MET A 146 14.30 -10.18 0.50
N ASP A 147 15.18 -10.93 -0.18
CA ASP A 147 16.19 -10.38 -1.09
C ASP A 147 15.57 -9.71 -2.33
N HIS A 148 14.29 -9.97 -2.59
CA HIS A 148 13.53 -9.43 -3.71
C HIS A 148 12.64 -8.24 -3.31
N VAL A 149 12.56 -7.90 -2.03
CA VAL A 149 11.77 -6.78 -1.51
C VAL A 149 12.57 -5.50 -1.56
N PHE A 150 12.03 -4.47 -2.21
CA PHE A 150 12.59 -3.11 -2.21
C PHE A 150 12.29 -2.39 -0.88
N GLY A 151 11.06 -2.50 -0.42
CA GLY A 151 10.61 -1.84 0.79
C GLY A 151 9.11 -2.01 1.03
N PHE A 152 8.60 -1.18 1.93
CA PHE A 152 7.24 -1.22 2.44
C PHE A 152 6.58 0.14 2.37
N THR A 153 5.25 0.15 2.21
CA THR A 153 4.44 1.36 2.25
C THR A 153 3.09 1.08 2.90
N CYS A 154 2.38 2.12 3.33
CA CYS A 154 0.99 1.99 3.73
C CYS A 154 0.11 1.84 2.50
N GLY A 155 -0.93 1.03 2.60
CA GLY A 155 -1.96 0.87 1.59
C GLY A 155 -3.36 0.84 2.18
N HIS A 156 -4.33 1.23 1.38
CA HIS A 156 -5.74 1.20 1.72
C HIS A 156 -6.48 0.38 0.66
N ASP A 157 -6.87 -0.86 0.99
CA ASP A 157 -7.63 -1.74 0.08
C ASP A 157 -9.12 -1.42 0.16
N VAL A 158 -9.52 -0.26 -0.39
CA VAL A 158 -10.91 0.19 -0.42
C VAL A 158 -11.79 -0.84 -1.14
N SER A 159 -12.96 -1.13 -0.57
CA SER A 159 -13.78 -2.29 -0.96
C SER A 159 -15.26 -1.95 -1.04
N ALA A 160 -15.89 -2.09 -2.19
CA ALA A 160 -17.34 -2.04 -2.35
C ALA A 160 -17.93 -3.43 -2.05
N ARG A 161 -18.48 -3.64 -0.84
CA ARG A 161 -18.88 -4.97 -0.35
C ARG A 161 -20.04 -5.57 -1.14
N ASP A 162 -21.00 -4.74 -1.53
CA ASP A 162 -22.14 -5.11 -2.38
C ASP A 162 -21.70 -5.58 -3.79
N TRP A 163 -20.56 -5.08 -4.28
CA TRP A 163 -19.92 -5.54 -5.52
C TRP A 163 -19.02 -6.75 -5.30
N GLN A 164 -18.31 -6.80 -4.18
CA GLN A 164 -17.41 -7.90 -3.85
C GLN A 164 -18.16 -9.21 -3.59
N LYS A 165 -19.24 -9.17 -2.80
CA LYS A 165 -19.96 -10.36 -2.33
C LYS A 165 -21.35 -10.52 -2.96
N GLY A 166 -21.96 -9.43 -3.39
CA GLY A 166 -23.33 -9.39 -3.92
C GLY A 166 -23.48 -9.71 -5.40
N ARG A 167 -22.39 -10.01 -6.13
CA ARG A 167 -22.42 -10.26 -7.58
C ARG A 167 -22.21 -11.72 -7.93
N PRO A 168 -22.79 -12.19 -9.09
CA PRO A 168 -22.62 -13.57 -9.53
C PRO A 168 -21.16 -14.00 -9.70
N GLY A 169 -20.89 -15.29 -9.45
CA GLY A 169 -19.58 -15.90 -9.69
C GLY A 169 -18.57 -15.75 -8.57
N GLY A 170 -18.86 -15.01 -7.49
CA GLY A 170 -17.97 -14.87 -6.33
C GLY A 170 -16.62 -14.19 -6.65
N GLN A 171 -16.56 -13.37 -7.69
CA GLN A 171 -15.35 -12.67 -8.12
C GLN A 171 -15.19 -11.33 -7.38
N TRP A 172 -14.11 -11.16 -6.66
CA TRP A 172 -13.88 -9.97 -5.84
C TRP A 172 -13.42 -8.75 -6.63
N LEU A 173 -12.81 -8.96 -7.80
CA LEU A 173 -12.16 -7.93 -8.60
C LEU A 173 -13.01 -6.65 -8.74
N LEU A 174 -14.26 -6.76 -9.18
CA LEU A 174 -15.11 -5.58 -9.42
C LEU A 174 -15.46 -4.81 -8.15
N GLY A 175 -15.49 -5.45 -6.99
CA GLY A 175 -15.69 -4.77 -5.70
C GLY A 175 -14.42 -4.10 -5.15
N LYS A 176 -13.28 -4.42 -5.72
CA LYS A 176 -11.95 -3.99 -5.26
C LYS A 176 -11.25 -3.02 -6.22
N THR A 177 -11.80 -2.80 -7.45
CA THR A 177 -11.06 -2.13 -8.53
C THR A 177 -11.74 -0.88 -9.09
N PHE A 178 -12.64 -0.24 -8.34
CA PHE A 178 -13.09 1.11 -8.69
C PHE A 178 -11.89 2.06 -8.71
N ASP A 179 -11.90 3.05 -9.58
CA ASP A 179 -10.86 4.08 -9.61
C ASP A 179 -10.65 4.67 -8.22
N THR A 180 -9.41 4.95 -7.84
CA THR A 180 -8.98 5.47 -6.54
C THR A 180 -9.06 4.50 -5.34
N PHE A 181 -9.41 3.23 -5.54
CA PHE A 181 -9.61 2.24 -4.47
C PHE A 181 -8.32 1.56 -3.97
N ALA A 182 -7.14 2.08 -4.34
CA ALA A 182 -5.85 1.63 -3.80
C ALA A 182 -4.92 2.81 -3.47
N PRO A 183 -5.27 3.66 -2.50
CA PRO A 183 -4.33 4.64 -1.98
C PRO A 183 -3.04 3.96 -1.48
N THR A 184 -1.87 4.53 -1.82
CA THR A 184 -0.55 4.07 -1.36
C THR A 184 0.35 5.25 -1.02
N GLY A 185 1.12 5.15 0.06
CA GLY A 185 2.02 6.21 0.50
C GLY A 185 2.16 6.32 2.02
N PRO A 186 2.65 7.45 2.52
CA PRO A 186 3.18 8.61 1.80
C PRO A 186 4.53 8.32 1.12
N CYS A 187 5.23 7.28 1.55
CA CYS A 187 6.56 6.91 1.07
C CYS A 187 6.75 5.40 1.03
N ILE A 188 7.83 4.96 0.37
CA ILE A 188 8.38 3.62 0.53
C ILE A 188 9.53 3.72 1.54
N VAL A 189 9.47 2.95 2.61
CA VAL A 189 10.60 2.72 3.52
C VAL A 189 11.36 1.51 3.00
N THR A 190 12.64 1.66 2.72
CA THR A 190 13.47 0.55 2.17
C THR A 190 13.53 -0.60 3.16
N SER A 191 13.64 -1.83 2.65
CA SER A 191 13.63 -3.05 3.47
C SER A 191 14.73 -3.08 4.54
N SER A 192 15.85 -2.40 4.30
CA SER A 192 16.95 -2.27 5.27
C SER A 192 16.63 -1.41 6.50
N GLU A 193 15.62 -0.53 6.41
CA GLU A 193 15.23 0.37 7.50
C GLU A 193 14.09 -0.22 8.36
N VAL A 194 13.41 -1.24 7.88
CA VAL A 194 12.36 -1.94 8.62
C VAL A 194 12.98 -3.18 9.26
N SER A 195 13.26 -3.10 10.57
CA SER A 195 14.01 -4.14 11.27
C SER A 195 13.27 -5.48 11.35
N ASP A 196 11.95 -5.44 11.51
CA ASP A 196 11.10 -6.63 11.60
C ASP A 196 9.72 -6.38 10.97
N PRO A 197 9.56 -6.67 9.68
CA PRO A 197 8.26 -6.51 9.01
C PRO A 197 7.20 -7.52 9.48
N SER A 198 7.57 -8.53 10.27
CA SER A 198 6.64 -9.51 10.83
C SER A 198 5.93 -9.06 12.10
N ASN A 199 6.31 -7.91 12.68
CA ASN A 199 5.71 -7.41 13.90
C ASN A 199 5.56 -5.88 13.91
N LEU A 200 4.88 -5.33 12.90
CA LEU A 200 4.56 -3.92 12.79
C LEU A 200 3.10 -3.69 13.21
N ARG A 201 2.85 -2.66 14.01
CA ARG A 201 1.49 -2.24 14.31
C ARG A 201 0.83 -1.66 13.07
N VAL A 202 -0.42 -2.07 12.79
CA VAL A 202 -1.24 -1.62 11.67
C VAL A 202 -2.53 -1.04 12.23
N ARG A 203 -2.82 0.22 11.91
CA ARG A 203 -4.01 0.93 12.35
C ARG A 203 -4.75 1.58 11.19
N MET A 204 -6.07 1.66 11.38
CA MET A 204 -6.95 2.55 10.62
C MET A 204 -7.62 3.52 11.57
N ARG A 205 -7.60 4.81 11.22
CA ARG A 205 -8.50 5.80 11.81
C ARG A 205 -9.48 6.29 10.77
N LEU A 206 -10.72 6.38 11.19
CA LEU A 206 -11.79 7.01 10.41
C LEU A 206 -12.25 8.23 11.20
N ASN A 207 -12.08 9.43 10.62
CA ASN A 207 -12.40 10.71 11.27
C ASN A 207 -11.71 10.87 12.65
N GLY A 208 -10.48 10.38 12.78
CA GLY A 208 -9.68 10.41 14.01
C GLY A 208 -9.96 9.27 15.00
N GLU A 209 -11.03 8.50 14.84
CA GLU A 209 -11.34 7.34 15.68
C GLU A 209 -10.61 6.09 15.18
N VAL A 210 -9.94 5.35 16.07
CA VAL A 210 -9.29 4.08 15.75
C VAL A 210 -10.37 3.02 15.47
N VAL A 211 -10.38 2.51 14.25
CA VAL A 211 -11.36 1.52 13.79
C VAL A 211 -10.74 0.14 13.50
N GLN A 212 -9.43 0.10 13.16
CA GLN A 212 -8.64 -1.13 13.12
C GLN A 212 -7.36 -0.92 13.93
N ASP A 213 -6.92 -1.92 14.69
CA ASP A 213 -5.67 -1.89 15.47
C ASP A 213 -5.20 -3.33 15.71
N SER A 214 -4.14 -3.73 15.02
CA SER A 214 -3.52 -5.05 15.12
C SER A 214 -2.05 -4.99 14.74
N THR A 215 -1.43 -6.13 14.45
CA THR A 215 -0.02 -6.24 14.09
C THR A 215 0.18 -7.25 12.98
N THR A 216 1.20 -7.06 12.13
CA THR A 216 1.58 -8.02 11.09
C THR A 216 1.97 -9.40 11.64
N ALA A 217 2.19 -9.55 12.96
CA ALA A 217 2.35 -10.85 13.62
C ALA A 217 1.07 -11.72 13.54
N GLN A 218 -0.08 -11.13 13.22
CA GLN A 218 -1.33 -11.85 12.99
C GLN A 218 -1.48 -12.38 11.56
N LEU A 219 -0.54 -12.09 10.66
CA LEU A 219 -0.58 -12.63 9.31
C LEU A 219 -0.65 -14.17 9.33
N ILE A 220 -1.59 -14.74 8.57
CA ILE A 220 -1.74 -16.19 8.38
C ILE A 220 -0.59 -16.70 7.51
N PHE A 221 -0.37 -16.03 6.38
CA PHE A 221 0.76 -16.22 5.49
C PHE A 221 1.67 -15.00 5.59
N ASP A 222 2.87 -15.19 6.11
CA ASP A 222 3.87 -14.12 6.21
C ASP A 222 4.41 -13.70 4.83
N ILE A 223 5.10 -12.57 4.77
CA ILE A 223 5.60 -12.00 3.53
C ILE A 223 6.48 -12.99 2.74
N PRO A 224 7.44 -13.71 3.36
CA PRO A 224 8.22 -14.74 2.67
C PRO A 224 7.37 -15.85 2.03
N SER A 225 6.37 -16.33 2.74
CA SER A 225 5.44 -17.38 2.25
C SER A 225 4.58 -16.88 1.09
N LEU A 226 4.11 -15.59 1.17
CA LEU A 226 3.37 -14.98 0.07
C LEU A 226 4.21 -14.88 -1.21
N ILE A 227 5.46 -14.41 -1.11
CA ILE A 227 6.36 -14.29 -2.26
C ILE A 227 6.68 -15.68 -2.83
N GLU A 228 6.97 -16.67 -1.97
CA GLU A 228 7.19 -18.05 -2.43
C GLU A 228 5.96 -18.59 -3.18
N HIS A 229 4.76 -18.42 -2.60
CA HIS A 229 3.51 -18.90 -3.22
C HIS A 229 3.26 -18.23 -4.58
N LEU A 230 3.30 -16.88 -4.63
CA LEU A 230 3.06 -16.11 -5.83
C LEU A 230 4.06 -16.43 -6.95
N THR A 231 5.34 -16.58 -6.61
CA THR A 231 6.39 -16.84 -7.60
C THR A 231 6.38 -18.25 -8.18
N LYS A 232 5.64 -19.19 -7.59
CA LYS A 232 5.32 -20.49 -8.23
C LYS A 232 4.47 -20.29 -9.49
N ILE A 233 3.59 -19.29 -9.48
CA ILE A 233 2.57 -19.06 -10.52
C ILE A 233 3.02 -17.94 -11.48
N VAL A 234 3.33 -16.76 -10.97
CA VAL A 234 3.67 -15.55 -11.75
C VAL A 234 5.11 -15.12 -11.54
N THR A 235 5.66 -14.36 -12.49
CA THR A 235 6.92 -13.64 -12.28
C THR A 235 6.61 -12.30 -11.64
N LEU A 236 7.18 -11.99 -10.48
CA LEU A 236 7.16 -10.66 -9.90
C LEU A 236 8.28 -9.81 -10.53
N LEU A 237 8.00 -8.54 -10.78
CA LEU A 237 8.92 -7.58 -11.39
C LEU A 237 9.12 -6.38 -10.45
N PRO A 238 10.25 -5.66 -10.58
CA PRO A 238 10.46 -4.43 -9.84
C PRO A 238 9.28 -3.45 -9.98
N GLY A 239 8.81 -2.92 -8.87
CA GLY A 239 7.63 -2.05 -8.80
C GLY A 239 6.28 -2.78 -8.70
N ASP A 240 6.21 -4.13 -8.77
CA ASP A 240 4.98 -4.84 -8.43
C ASP A 240 4.64 -4.62 -6.95
N LEU A 241 3.34 -4.50 -6.65
CA LEU A 241 2.81 -4.28 -5.31
C LEU A 241 2.10 -5.54 -4.79
N ILE A 242 2.31 -5.86 -3.50
CA ILE A 242 1.58 -6.92 -2.80
C ILE A 242 0.93 -6.30 -1.57
N PHE A 243 -0.39 -6.15 -1.58
CA PHE A 243 -1.22 -5.83 -0.44
C PHE A 243 -1.36 -7.09 0.41
N THR A 244 -0.94 -7.04 1.68
CA THR A 244 -0.72 -8.27 2.47
C THR A 244 -1.93 -8.74 3.27
N GLY A 245 -3.06 -8.04 3.16
CA GLY A 245 -4.28 -8.29 3.92
C GLY A 245 -4.49 -7.28 5.04
N THR A 246 -5.72 -7.22 5.53
CA THR A 246 -6.19 -6.25 6.53
C THR A 246 -6.50 -6.92 7.86
N PRO A 247 -6.27 -6.21 9.01
CA PRO A 247 -6.67 -6.66 10.33
C PRO A 247 -8.19 -6.53 10.58
N PRO A 248 -8.72 -7.02 11.73
CA PRO A 248 -10.11 -6.85 12.13
C PRO A 248 -10.50 -5.37 12.31
N GLY A 249 -11.81 -5.10 12.33
CA GLY A 249 -12.38 -3.77 12.52
C GLY A 249 -12.93 -3.14 11.25
N VAL A 250 -12.99 -3.90 10.14
CA VAL A 250 -13.60 -3.44 8.88
C VAL A 250 -15.06 -3.02 9.09
N GLY A 251 -15.52 -2.04 8.34
CA GLY A 251 -16.84 -1.46 8.51
C GLY A 251 -17.98 -2.46 8.35
N ALA A 252 -17.87 -3.39 7.40
CA ALA A 252 -18.88 -4.43 7.15
C ALA A 252 -19.03 -5.44 8.31
N ALA A 253 -18.01 -5.60 9.17
CA ALA A 253 -18.06 -6.49 10.33
C ALA A 253 -18.62 -5.82 11.59
N ARG A 254 -18.85 -4.50 11.57
CA ARG A 254 -19.38 -3.74 12.70
C ARG A 254 -20.87 -3.98 12.89
N ASN A 255 -21.36 -3.71 14.08
CA ASN A 255 -22.80 -3.79 14.41
C ASN A 255 -23.29 -2.49 15.07
N PRO A 256 -24.03 -1.61 14.35
CA PRO A 256 -24.38 -1.74 12.92
C PRO A 256 -23.18 -1.56 11.99
N PRO A 257 -23.23 -2.04 10.74
CA PRO A 257 -22.19 -1.82 9.75
C PRO A 257 -21.92 -0.31 9.50
N VAL A 258 -20.66 0.05 9.25
CA VAL A 258 -20.22 1.43 9.00
C VAL A 258 -19.50 1.47 7.64
N PHE A 259 -20.01 2.27 6.71
CA PHE A 259 -19.44 2.44 5.39
C PHE A 259 -19.01 3.89 5.16
N LEU A 260 -17.98 4.07 4.34
CA LEU A 260 -17.42 5.37 4.01
C LEU A 260 -18.45 6.31 3.37
N GLN A 261 -18.42 7.56 3.80
CA GLN A 261 -19.28 8.63 3.31
C GLN A 261 -18.45 9.78 2.72
N PRO A 262 -19.00 10.57 1.78
CA PRO A 262 -18.35 11.80 1.34
C PRO A 262 -18.05 12.74 2.52
N GLY A 263 -16.80 13.18 2.62
CA GLY A 263 -16.29 14.01 3.72
C GLY A 263 -15.48 13.24 4.75
N ASP A 264 -15.56 11.90 4.78
CA ASP A 264 -14.75 11.08 5.69
C ASP A 264 -13.25 11.22 5.39
N GLU A 265 -12.45 11.20 6.46
CA GLU A 265 -11.00 11.14 6.41
C GLU A 265 -10.52 9.77 6.89
N CYS A 266 -9.79 9.09 6.02
CA CYS A 266 -9.18 7.79 6.26
C CYS A 266 -7.69 7.97 6.53
N GLU A 267 -7.18 7.42 7.65
CA GLU A 267 -5.78 7.45 8.02
C GLU A 267 -5.28 6.02 8.27
N VAL A 268 -4.39 5.54 7.41
CA VAL A 268 -3.69 4.26 7.57
C VAL A 268 -2.32 4.53 8.17
N GLU A 269 -2.09 4.07 9.39
CA GLU A 269 -0.81 4.18 10.10
C GLU A 269 -0.16 2.81 10.21
N ILE A 270 1.10 2.70 9.77
CA ILE A 270 1.93 1.50 9.97
C ILE A 270 3.22 1.90 10.65
N GLU A 271 3.49 1.25 11.78
CA GLU A 271 4.67 1.48 12.60
C GLU A 271 5.97 1.39 11.78
N GLY A 272 6.82 2.42 11.88
CA GLY A 272 8.09 2.47 11.16
C GLY A 272 7.99 2.66 9.65
N VAL A 273 6.77 2.75 9.08
CA VAL A 273 6.55 2.94 7.64
C VAL A 273 5.98 4.34 7.35
N GLY A 274 4.92 4.74 8.04
CA GLY A 274 4.35 6.07 7.87
C GLY A 274 2.85 6.14 8.11
N THR A 275 2.26 7.27 7.72
CA THR A 275 0.83 7.55 7.84
C THR A 275 0.30 8.05 6.49
N LEU A 276 -0.58 7.29 5.88
CA LEU A 276 -1.28 7.62 4.64
C LEU A 276 -2.62 8.23 4.96
N VAL A 277 -2.90 9.43 4.46
CA VAL A 277 -4.17 10.15 4.70
C VAL A 277 -4.86 10.42 3.38
N ASN A 278 -6.16 10.10 3.30
CA ASN A 278 -6.99 10.36 2.14
C ASN A 278 -8.41 10.76 2.57
N ARG A 279 -9.05 11.65 1.81
CA ARG A 279 -10.44 12.04 2.04
C ARG A 279 -11.38 11.42 1.02
N CYS A 280 -12.56 11.04 1.49
CA CYS A 280 -13.62 10.52 0.64
C CYS A 280 -14.43 11.66 0.03
N ILE A 281 -14.70 11.56 -1.27
CA ILE A 281 -15.61 12.46 -1.99
C ILE A 281 -16.62 11.65 -2.78
N ALA A 282 -17.78 12.25 -3.09
CA ALA A 282 -18.71 11.62 -4.02
C ALA A 282 -18.07 11.58 -5.43
N ASP A 283 -18.19 10.46 -6.13
CA ASP A 283 -17.87 10.41 -7.55
C ASP A 283 -18.93 11.16 -8.35
N GLN A 284 -18.53 12.02 -9.29
CA GLN A 284 -19.44 12.91 -10.05
C GLN A 284 -19.93 12.22 -11.32
#